data_a4da3565b86a12eae5a52b63bcd14f96
#
_entry.id   a4da3565b86a12eae5a52b63bcd14f96
#
_cell.length_a   1.000
_cell.length_b   1.000
_cell.length_c   1.000
_cell.angle_alpha   90.00
_cell.angle_beta   90.00
_cell.angle_gamma   90.00
#
_symmetry.space_group_name_H-M   'P 1'
#
loop_
_entity.id
_entity.type
_entity.pdbx_description
1 polymer ?
#
loop_
_entity_poly.entity_id
_entity_poly.type
_entity_poly.pdbx_seq_one_letter_code
_entity_poly.pdbx_strand_id
1 'polypeptide(L)'
;EKFDSGKILIDGVEISIENERAVRNIRREIGMVFQNFSLLERLNVYENIAFPMKSWGYSKKEIDQRVKELIGLVELTDKMDAYPKHLSGGQKQRVAIARALTMEPKILLCDEATSALDPKTSESILKLLKDINDKTGITIIVVAHQLSVIRDICTHMAILENGYLASSGKTIEVFVNEPAALRRLQAYKSNEANLSIVFQKNHSIELSQMIRDLNLDVNIIDMQHIGMDKKTVHYTVHVPNEKLETCMEWLEKKKIYASRLKGMEQIDA
;
A
#
# COMPACT_ATOMS: atom_id res chain seq x y z
N GLU A 1 21.09 0.23 -11.92
CA GLU A 1 21.42 -1.04 -12.60
C GLU A 1 20.81 -1.06 -13.99
N LYS A 2 21.44 -1.75 -14.92
CA LYS A 2 20.88 -1.99 -16.25
C LYS A 2 19.99 -3.23 -16.17
N PHE A 3 18.88 -3.20 -16.89
CA PHE A 3 18.04 -4.39 -17.07
C PHE A 3 18.46 -5.14 -18.34
N ASP A 4 18.28 -6.45 -18.34
CA ASP A 4 18.75 -7.31 -19.46
C ASP A 4 17.85 -7.21 -20.68
N SER A 5 16.55 -7.04 -20.48
CA SER A 5 15.57 -6.94 -21.57
C SER A 5 14.29 -6.23 -21.10
N GLY A 6 13.48 -5.82 -22.06
CA GLY A 6 12.20 -5.15 -21.80
C GLY A 6 12.28 -3.64 -21.88
N LYS A 7 11.22 -2.95 -21.38
CA LYS A 7 11.09 -1.50 -21.42
C LYS A 7 10.49 -1.02 -20.09
N ILE A 8 10.99 0.12 -19.63
CA ILE A 8 10.38 0.84 -18.50
C ILE A 8 9.81 2.15 -19.04
N LEU A 9 8.51 2.36 -18.82
CA LEU A 9 7.83 3.58 -19.21
C LEU A 9 7.31 4.31 -17.95
N ILE A 10 7.54 5.62 -17.89
CA ILE A 10 6.92 6.50 -16.89
C ILE A 10 6.15 7.57 -17.64
N ASP A 11 4.85 7.70 -17.38
CA ASP A 11 3.94 8.59 -18.11
C ASP A 11 4.02 8.41 -19.65
N GLY A 12 4.19 7.15 -20.12
CA GLY A 12 4.33 6.83 -21.53
C GLY A 12 5.71 7.13 -22.13
N VAL A 13 6.63 7.70 -21.36
CA VAL A 13 8.00 8.01 -21.80
C VAL A 13 8.91 6.82 -21.47
N GLU A 14 9.55 6.24 -22.48
CA GLU A 14 10.52 5.15 -22.32
C GLU A 14 11.81 5.69 -21.66
N ILE A 15 12.23 5.02 -20.57
CA ILE A 15 13.46 5.37 -19.86
C ILE A 15 14.66 4.75 -20.56
N SER A 16 15.50 5.59 -21.16
CA SER A 16 16.81 5.19 -21.64
C SER A 16 17.86 5.40 -20.55
N ILE A 17 18.39 4.30 -20.00
CA ILE A 17 19.42 4.33 -18.94
C ILE A 17 20.75 4.93 -19.47
N GLU A 18 20.97 4.91 -20.79
CA GLU A 18 22.17 5.41 -21.41
C GLU A 18 22.24 6.95 -21.47
N ASN A 19 21.09 7.62 -21.32
CA ASN A 19 20.99 9.07 -21.31
C ASN A 19 20.95 9.60 -19.86
N GLU A 20 22.11 9.92 -19.29
CA GLU A 20 22.23 10.44 -17.92
C GLU A 20 21.38 11.69 -17.66
N ARG A 21 21.22 12.56 -18.66
CA ARG A 21 20.39 13.77 -18.54
C ARG A 21 18.91 13.42 -18.42
N ALA A 22 18.43 12.46 -19.21
CA ALA A 22 17.08 11.95 -19.13
C ALA A 22 16.81 11.26 -17.78
N VAL A 23 17.74 10.42 -17.33
CA VAL A 23 17.69 9.75 -16.02
C VAL A 23 17.63 10.78 -14.87
N ARG A 24 18.45 11.85 -14.95
CA ARG A 24 18.44 12.93 -13.95
C ARG A 24 17.07 13.64 -13.90
N ASN A 25 16.46 13.93 -15.05
CA ASN A 25 15.15 14.58 -15.10
C ASN A 25 14.06 13.67 -14.51
N ILE A 26 14.07 12.37 -14.84
CA ILE A 26 13.14 11.40 -14.29
C ILE A 26 13.27 11.29 -12.78
N ARG A 27 14.50 11.28 -12.24
CA ARG A 27 14.74 11.26 -10.78
C ARG A 27 14.14 12.46 -10.05
N ARG A 28 13.99 13.60 -10.73
CA ARG A 28 13.30 14.77 -10.17
C ARG A 28 11.81 14.53 -9.98
N GLU A 29 11.20 13.73 -10.86
CA GLU A 29 9.77 13.41 -10.83
C GLU A 29 9.43 12.25 -9.88
N ILE A 30 10.46 11.65 -9.25
CA ILE A 30 10.31 10.53 -8.32
C ILE A 30 10.84 10.92 -6.95
N GLY A 31 9.97 10.96 -5.95
CA GLY A 31 10.37 11.03 -4.55
C GLY A 31 10.65 9.63 -4.00
N MET A 32 11.63 9.49 -3.11
CA MET A 32 11.93 8.20 -2.48
C MET A 32 12.00 8.32 -0.97
N VAL A 33 11.29 7.42 -0.29
CA VAL A 33 11.29 7.24 1.16
C VAL A 33 11.90 5.88 1.46
N PHE A 34 13.03 5.90 2.16
CA PHE A 34 13.80 4.69 2.48
C PHE A 34 13.40 4.10 3.84
N GLN A 35 13.59 2.81 4.01
CA GLN A 35 13.34 2.06 5.25
C GLN A 35 14.03 2.69 6.48
N ASN A 36 15.27 3.13 6.35
CA ASN A 36 16.09 3.69 7.42
C ASN A 36 16.04 5.24 7.47
N PHE A 37 14.95 5.87 7.02
CA PHE A 37 14.73 7.31 6.94
C PHE A 37 15.78 8.06 6.09
N SER A 38 17.04 7.64 6.11
CA SER A 38 18.19 8.22 5.39
C SER A 38 18.31 9.75 5.55
N LEU A 39 18.03 10.25 6.77
CA LEU A 39 18.18 11.68 7.08
C LEU A 39 19.65 12.08 7.19
N LEU A 40 19.93 13.29 6.80
CA LEU A 40 21.24 13.90 6.96
C LEU A 40 21.41 14.35 8.42
N GLU A 41 22.15 13.58 9.21
CA GLU A 41 22.27 13.75 10.68
C GLU A 41 22.83 15.11 11.12
N ARG A 42 23.61 15.77 10.24
CA ARG A 42 24.22 17.08 10.50
C ARG A 42 23.31 18.26 10.15
N LEU A 43 22.14 17.98 9.54
CA LEU A 43 21.15 18.96 9.14
C LEU A 43 19.92 18.86 10.05
N ASN A 44 19.31 19.99 10.39
CA ASN A 44 18.03 20.02 11.10
C ASN A 44 16.87 19.61 10.18
N VAL A 45 15.63 19.61 10.69
CA VAL A 45 14.43 19.26 9.93
C VAL A 45 14.25 20.16 8.71
N TYR A 46 14.32 21.48 8.90
CA TYR A 46 14.21 22.44 7.79
C TYR A 46 15.25 22.16 6.71
N GLU A 47 16.49 21.98 7.09
CA GLU A 47 17.61 21.77 6.16
C GLU A 47 17.50 20.43 5.42
N ASN A 48 17.05 19.35 6.09
CA ASN A 48 16.80 18.08 5.47
C ASN A 48 15.75 18.19 4.36
N ILE A 49 14.64 18.89 4.63
CA ILE A 49 13.56 19.08 3.66
C ILE A 49 14.02 20.04 2.53
N ALA A 50 14.78 21.08 2.85
CA ALA A 50 15.31 22.04 1.88
C ALA A 50 16.36 21.46 0.93
N PHE A 51 17.04 20.39 1.35
CA PHE A 51 18.24 19.85 0.68
C PHE A 51 18.03 19.56 -0.82
N PRO A 52 16.93 18.88 -1.25
CA PRO A 52 16.71 18.63 -2.69
C PRO A 52 16.64 19.92 -3.50
N MET A 53 15.86 20.92 -3.09
CA MET A 53 15.73 22.19 -3.81
C MET A 53 17.04 22.97 -3.84
N LYS A 54 17.80 22.97 -2.73
CA LYS A 54 19.14 23.58 -2.70
C LYS A 54 20.08 22.95 -3.73
N SER A 55 20.05 21.61 -3.85
CA SER A 55 20.88 20.88 -4.81
C SER A 55 20.52 21.14 -6.27
N TRP A 56 19.29 21.59 -6.53
CA TRP A 56 18.81 21.97 -7.86
C TRP A 56 18.89 23.48 -8.13
N GLY A 57 19.39 24.28 -7.18
CA GLY A 57 19.65 25.71 -7.35
C GLY A 57 18.42 26.62 -7.26
N TYR A 58 17.37 26.20 -6.55
CA TYR A 58 16.20 27.04 -6.29
C TYR A 58 16.57 28.23 -5.40
N SER A 59 15.83 29.34 -5.54
CA SER A 59 16.02 30.52 -4.71
C SER A 59 15.63 30.26 -3.25
N LYS A 60 16.24 31.02 -2.34
CA LYS A 60 15.93 30.92 -0.90
C LYS A 60 14.43 31.13 -0.64
N LYS A 61 13.79 32.06 -1.35
CA LYS A 61 12.37 32.38 -1.18
C LYS A 61 11.49 31.18 -1.54
N GLU A 62 11.75 30.51 -2.67
CA GLU A 62 11.03 29.30 -3.10
C GLU A 62 11.21 28.16 -2.11
N ILE A 63 12.45 27.96 -1.64
CA ILE A 63 12.77 26.94 -0.63
C ILE A 63 12.01 27.20 0.67
N ASP A 64 12.08 28.44 1.20
CA ASP A 64 11.43 28.81 2.46
C ASP A 64 9.92 28.60 2.40
N GLN A 65 9.28 28.95 1.29
CA GLN A 65 7.85 28.76 1.07
C GLN A 65 7.51 27.26 1.06
N ARG A 66 8.23 26.49 0.25
CA ARG A 66 7.94 25.06 0.08
C ARG A 66 8.20 24.27 1.35
N VAL A 67 9.29 24.54 2.05
CA VAL A 67 9.62 23.84 3.30
C VAL A 67 8.56 24.11 4.39
N LYS A 68 8.09 25.37 4.53
CA LYS A 68 7.02 25.70 5.50
C LYS A 68 5.72 24.98 5.20
N GLU A 69 5.35 24.89 3.92
CA GLU A 69 4.18 24.13 3.49
C GLU A 69 4.29 22.64 3.87
N LEU A 70 5.44 22.02 3.56
CA LEU A 70 5.67 20.60 3.81
C LEU A 70 5.80 20.28 5.31
N ILE A 71 6.45 21.14 6.10
CA ILE A 71 6.53 20.99 7.56
C ILE A 71 5.12 21.01 8.16
N GLY A 72 4.26 21.92 7.69
CA GLY A 72 2.84 21.95 8.09
C GLY A 72 2.08 20.70 7.68
N LEU A 73 2.29 20.21 6.45
CA LEU A 73 1.65 18.99 5.93
C LEU A 73 1.98 17.75 6.78
N VAL A 74 3.23 17.64 7.26
CA VAL A 74 3.67 16.50 8.08
C VAL A 74 3.55 16.75 9.59
N GLU A 75 2.94 17.87 10.02
CA GLU A 75 2.66 18.21 11.43
C GLU A 75 3.93 18.28 12.30
N LEU A 76 4.99 18.92 11.81
CA LEU A 76 6.27 19.08 12.50
C LEU A 76 6.71 20.54 12.66
N THR A 77 5.76 21.48 12.69
CA THR A 77 6.06 22.93 12.77
C THR A 77 6.88 23.30 14.00
N ASP A 78 6.63 22.65 15.14
CA ASP A 78 7.36 22.84 16.40
C ASP A 78 8.75 22.18 16.43
N LYS A 79 9.12 21.42 15.40
CA LYS A 79 10.37 20.67 15.29
C LYS A 79 11.28 21.16 14.17
N MET A 80 10.99 22.31 13.56
CA MET A 80 11.69 22.81 12.37
C MET A 80 13.21 22.88 12.57
N ASP A 81 13.68 23.29 13.75
CA ASP A 81 15.09 23.43 14.09
C ASP A 81 15.71 22.21 14.78
N ALA A 82 14.90 21.14 15.00
CA ALA A 82 15.38 19.92 15.64
C ALA A 82 16.27 19.10 14.70
N TYR A 83 17.27 18.44 15.28
CA TYR A 83 18.14 17.52 14.56
C TYR A 83 17.58 16.09 14.62
N PRO A 84 17.92 15.21 13.64
CA PRO A 84 17.41 13.84 13.59
C PRO A 84 17.57 13.05 14.89
N LYS A 85 18.69 13.23 15.61
CA LYS A 85 18.94 12.56 16.89
C LYS A 85 17.94 12.90 18.00
N HIS A 86 17.20 14.01 17.86
CA HIS A 86 16.18 14.45 18.84
C HIS A 86 14.76 14.10 18.40
N LEU A 87 14.58 13.35 17.31
CA LEU A 87 13.29 12.98 16.76
C LEU A 87 12.97 11.51 17.05
N SER A 88 11.68 11.23 17.32
CA SER A 88 11.19 9.86 17.36
C SER A 88 11.23 9.21 15.96
N GLY A 89 11.12 7.88 15.87
CA GLY A 89 11.07 7.16 14.58
C GLY A 89 9.98 7.68 13.65
N GLY A 90 8.77 7.89 14.16
CA GLY A 90 7.66 8.45 13.38
C GLY A 90 7.91 9.89 12.91
N GLN A 91 8.56 10.72 13.75
CA GLN A 91 8.96 12.08 13.34
C GLN A 91 10.03 12.05 12.25
N LYS A 92 11.04 11.18 12.36
CA LYS A 92 12.05 10.97 11.31
C LYS A 92 11.40 10.55 9.99
N GLN A 93 10.41 9.66 10.05
CA GLN A 93 9.68 9.21 8.87
C GLN A 93 8.89 10.35 8.22
N ARG A 94 8.22 11.18 9.01
CA ARG A 94 7.52 12.38 8.53
C ARG A 94 8.47 13.35 7.83
N VAL A 95 9.68 13.57 8.37
CA VAL A 95 10.73 14.39 7.71
C VAL A 95 11.18 13.77 6.39
N ALA A 96 11.38 12.44 6.35
CA ALA A 96 11.77 11.74 5.13
C ALA A 96 10.68 11.86 4.03
N ILE A 97 9.40 11.74 4.39
CA ILE A 97 8.27 11.95 3.48
C ILE A 97 8.25 13.40 2.97
N ALA A 98 8.34 14.40 3.85
CA ALA A 98 8.37 15.79 3.46
C ALA A 98 9.53 16.09 2.50
N ARG A 99 10.73 15.58 2.79
CA ARG A 99 11.90 15.71 1.90
C ARG A 99 11.67 15.08 0.53
N ALA A 100 11.05 13.91 0.48
CA ALA A 100 10.75 13.23 -0.77
C ALA A 100 9.73 14.02 -1.63
N LEU A 101 8.83 14.78 -0.99
CA LEU A 101 7.82 15.60 -1.66
C LEU A 101 8.33 16.99 -2.08
N THR A 102 9.54 17.38 -1.69
CA THR A 102 10.03 18.75 -1.86
C THR A 102 10.06 19.21 -3.32
N MET A 103 10.41 18.31 -4.24
CA MET A 103 10.52 18.57 -5.68
C MET A 103 9.20 18.43 -6.45
N GLU A 104 8.05 18.28 -5.74
CA GLU A 104 6.74 18.04 -6.34
C GLU A 104 6.75 16.82 -7.28
N PRO A 105 7.18 15.65 -6.80
CA PRO A 105 7.28 14.47 -7.64
C PRO A 105 5.89 13.99 -8.10
N LYS A 106 5.85 13.32 -9.24
CA LYS A 106 4.63 12.62 -9.73
C LYS A 106 4.46 11.26 -9.08
N ILE A 107 5.57 10.66 -8.65
CA ILE A 107 5.60 9.32 -8.06
C ILE A 107 6.36 9.39 -6.74
N LEU A 108 5.79 8.79 -5.69
CA LEU A 108 6.43 8.58 -4.40
C LEU A 108 6.68 7.08 -4.21
N LEU A 109 7.95 6.68 -4.17
CA LEU A 109 8.36 5.31 -3.85
C LEU A 109 8.59 5.19 -2.35
N CYS A 110 7.87 4.30 -1.69
CA CYS A 110 7.99 4.03 -0.27
C CYS A 110 8.55 2.61 -0.08
N ASP A 111 9.83 2.52 0.25
CA ASP A 111 10.50 1.25 0.50
C ASP A 111 10.43 0.93 2.00
N GLU A 112 9.54 0.00 2.36
CA GLU A 112 9.27 -0.44 3.73
C GLU A 112 9.10 0.71 4.74
N ALA A 113 8.41 1.77 4.34
CA ALA A 113 8.33 3.04 5.07
C ALA A 113 7.77 2.94 6.50
N THR A 114 7.25 1.79 6.92
CA THR A 114 6.66 1.57 8.26
C THR A 114 7.28 0.40 9.02
N SER A 115 8.22 -0.35 8.44
CA SER A 115 8.76 -1.59 9.03
C SER A 115 9.52 -1.39 10.35
N ALA A 116 10.13 -0.21 10.53
CA ALA A 116 10.90 0.15 11.73
C ALA A 116 10.07 0.88 12.80
N LEU A 117 8.74 0.95 12.65
CA LEU A 117 7.85 1.72 13.50
C LEU A 117 6.91 0.80 14.31
N ASP A 118 6.48 1.27 15.47
CA ASP A 118 5.41 0.61 16.22
C ASP A 118 4.07 0.67 15.46
N PRO A 119 3.10 -0.23 15.75
CA PRO A 119 1.85 -0.33 14.99
C PRO A 119 1.04 0.97 14.92
N LYS A 120 0.96 1.71 16.03
CA LYS A 120 0.20 2.97 16.10
C LYS A 120 0.84 4.07 15.27
N THR A 121 2.16 4.17 15.32
CA THR A 121 2.93 5.12 14.51
C THR A 121 2.84 4.75 13.03
N SER A 122 2.92 3.45 12.70
CA SER A 122 2.73 2.94 11.34
C SER A 122 1.38 3.35 10.76
N GLU A 123 0.29 3.14 11.49
CA GLU A 123 -1.06 3.55 11.08
C GLU A 123 -1.12 5.07 10.81
N SER A 124 -0.50 5.89 11.66
CA SER A 124 -0.42 7.35 11.47
C SER A 124 0.33 7.74 10.20
N ILE A 125 1.44 7.06 9.87
CA ILE A 125 2.20 7.29 8.64
C ILE A 125 1.42 6.86 7.41
N LEU A 126 0.74 5.70 7.46
CA LEU A 126 -0.09 5.22 6.35
C LEU A 126 -1.25 6.17 6.06
N LYS A 127 -1.88 6.69 7.12
CA LYS A 127 -2.92 7.73 6.99
C LYS A 127 -2.37 9.00 6.35
N LEU A 128 -1.20 9.47 6.78
CA LEU A 128 -0.53 10.62 6.17
C LEU A 128 -0.28 10.41 4.67
N LEU A 129 0.23 9.23 4.27
CA LEU A 129 0.45 8.91 2.85
C LEU A 129 -0.86 8.92 2.06
N LYS A 130 -1.92 8.37 2.63
CA LYS A 130 -3.25 8.40 2.00
C LYS A 130 -3.78 9.83 1.85
N ASP A 131 -3.69 10.65 2.90
CA ASP A 131 -4.12 12.06 2.87
C ASP A 131 -3.33 12.87 1.83
N ILE A 132 -2.03 12.57 1.65
CA ILE A 132 -1.19 13.17 0.61
C ILE A 132 -1.69 12.75 -0.78
N ASN A 133 -1.93 11.45 -1.00
CA ASN A 133 -2.45 10.95 -2.27
C ASN A 133 -3.81 11.58 -2.62
N ASP A 134 -4.74 11.62 -1.65
CA ASP A 134 -6.09 12.17 -1.84
C ASP A 134 -6.05 13.68 -2.16
N LYS A 135 -5.12 14.44 -1.57
CA LYS A 135 -4.98 15.89 -1.79
C LYS A 135 -4.24 16.27 -3.06
N THR A 136 -3.24 15.51 -3.43
CA THR A 136 -2.30 15.88 -4.51
C THR A 136 -2.47 15.07 -5.79
N GLY A 137 -3.13 13.89 -5.72
CA GLY A 137 -3.23 12.94 -6.82
C GLY A 137 -1.90 12.22 -7.15
N ILE A 138 -0.86 12.37 -6.31
CA ILE A 138 0.45 11.72 -6.52
C ILE A 138 0.30 10.19 -6.54
N THR A 139 0.96 9.52 -7.46
CA THR A 139 1.03 8.06 -7.45
C THR A 139 1.98 7.59 -6.34
N ILE A 140 1.49 6.75 -5.42
CA ILE A 140 2.32 6.19 -4.35
C ILE A 140 2.52 4.70 -4.60
N ILE A 141 3.77 4.26 -4.67
CA ILE A 141 4.16 2.86 -4.77
C ILE A 141 4.77 2.44 -3.43
N VAL A 142 4.14 1.47 -2.76
CA VAL A 142 4.59 0.98 -1.46
C VAL A 142 5.16 -0.43 -1.62
N VAL A 143 6.40 -0.61 -1.23
CA VAL A 143 7.00 -1.94 -1.03
C VAL A 143 6.77 -2.33 0.43
N ALA A 144 6.11 -3.43 0.66
CA ALA A 144 5.81 -3.93 2.00
C ALA A 144 5.74 -5.46 2.00
N HIS A 145 6.14 -6.06 3.13
CA HIS A 145 5.97 -7.48 3.40
C HIS A 145 4.82 -7.75 4.38
N GLN A 146 4.18 -6.71 4.89
CA GLN A 146 2.99 -6.81 5.73
C GLN A 146 1.74 -6.59 4.87
N LEU A 147 0.94 -7.64 4.69
CA LEU A 147 -0.28 -7.59 3.88
C LEU A 147 -1.33 -6.61 4.43
N SER A 148 -1.34 -6.37 5.74
CA SER A 148 -2.22 -5.37 6.37
C SER A 148 -1.99 -3.98 5.78
N VAL A 149 -0.72 -3.58 5.58
CA VAL A 149 -0.37 -2.28 4.97
C VAL A 149 -0.97 -2.17 3.56
N ILE A 150 -0.75 -3.19 2.72
CA ILE A 150 -1.24 -3.21 1.34
C ILE A 150 -2.77 -3.16 1.32
N ARG A 151 -3.41 -3.99 2.14
CA ARG A 151 -4.86 -4.06 2.25
C ARG A 151 -5.51 -2.75 2.66
N ASP A 152 -4.86 -2.01 3.58
CA ASP A 152 -5.46 -0.83 4.19
C ASP A 152 -5.36 0.42 3.31
N ILE A 153 -4.29 0.57 2.52
CA ILE A 153 -4.07 1.81 1.76
C ILE A 153 -3.97 1.63 0.24
N CYS A 154 -3.65 0.43 -0.28
CA CYS A 154 -3.40 0.26 -1.70
C CYS A 154 -4.68 -0.06 -2.49
N THR A 155 -4.87 0.61 -3.61
CA THR A 155 -5.96 0.33 -4.57
C THR A 155 -5.63 -0.83 -5.49
N HIS A 156 -4.34 -1.00 -5.80
CA HIS A 156 -3.79 -2.07 -6.64
C HIS A 156 -2.61 -2.72 -5.93
N MET A 157 -2.34 -3.96 -6.23
CA MET A 157 -1.18 -4.68 -5.72
C MET A 157 -0.56 -5.58 -6.77
N ALA A 158 0.70 -5.89 -6.55
CA ALA A 158 1.44 -6.91 -7.29
C ALA A 158 2.21 -7.77 -6.28
N ILE A 159 2.20 -9.08 -6.50
CA ILE A 159 2.93 -10.04 -5.68
C ILE A 159 4.10 -10.58 -6.49
N LEU A 160 5.30 -10.42 -5.96
CA LEU A 160 6.53 -10.95 -6.54
C LEU A 160 6.99 -12.16 -5.73
N GLU A 161 7.25 -13.27 -6.40
CA GLU A 161 7.84 -14.50 -5.84
C GLU A 161 9.06 -14.92 -6.65
N ASN A 162 10.18 -15.12 -5.99
CA ASN A 162 11.43 -15.56 -6.63
C ASN A 162 11.82 -14.73 -7.88
N GLY A 163 11.54 -13.43 -7.87
CA GLY A 163 11.83 -12.52 -8.98
C GLY A 163 10.77 -12.50 -10.08
N TYR A 164 9.71 -13.28 -9.99
CA TYR A 164 8.61 -13.32 -10.96
C TYR A 164 7.36 -12.66 -10.44
N LEU A 165 6.56 -12.08 -11.35
CA LEU A 165 5.23 -11.55 -11.03
C LEU A 165 4.25 -12.71 -10.87
N ALA A 166 3.90 -13.05 -9.62
CA ALA A 166 2.97 -14.13 -9.31
C ALA A 166 1.50 -13.71 -9.47
N SER A 167 1.16 -12.47 -9.13
CA SER A 167 -0.20 -11.93 -9.28
C SER A 167 -0.18 -10.41 -9.30
N SER A 168 -1.14 -9.80 -9.99
CA SER A 168 -1.35 -8.34 -9.94
C SER A 168 -2.80 -7.98 -10.26
N GLY A 169 -3.27 -6.84 -9.76
CA GLY A 169 -4.63 -6.35 -10.01
C GLY A 169 -5.11 -5.40 -8.93
N LYS A 170 -6.41 -5.13 -8.92
CA LYS A 170 -7.01 -4.40 -7.80
C LYS A 170 -6.85 -5.21 -6.52
N THR A 171 -6.50 -4.53 -5.44
CA THR A 171 -6.25 -5.17 -4.13
C THR A 171 -7.40 -6.10 -3.74
N ILE A 172 -8.65 -5.63 -3.86
CA ILE A 172 -9.84 -6.43 -3.56
C ILE A 172 -9.91 -7.72 -4.39
N GLU A 173 -9.66 -7.64 -5.71
CA GLU A 173 -9.75 -8.79 -6.62
C GLU A 173 -8.65 -9.82 -6.31
N VAL A 174 -7.44 -9.36 -6.00
CA VAL A 174 -6.33 -10.25 -5.64
C VAL A 174 -6.60 -10.93 -4.31
N PHE A 175 -7.17 -10.22 -3.31
CA PHE A 175 -7.52 -10.83 -2.02
C PHE A 175 -8.66 -11.84 -2.15
N VAL A 176 -9.67 -11.57 -2.97
CA VAL A 176 -10.79 -12.53 -3.21
C VAL A 176 -10.31 -13.78 -3.91
N ASN A 177 -9.52 -13.63 -4.96
CA ASN A 177 -9.05 -14.78 -5.75
C ASN A 177 -7.98 -15.61 -5.03
N GLU A 178 -7.43 -15.09 -3.94
CA GLU A 178 -6.43 -15.73 -3.08
C GLU A 178 -5.38 -16.57 -3.85
N PRO A 179 -4.53 -15.94 -4.69
CA PRO A 179 -3.51 -16.68 -5.41
C PRO A 179 -2.61 -17.43 -4.41
N ALA A 180 -2.02 -18.56 -4.84
CA ALA A 180 -1.17 -19.38 -3.98
C ALA A 180 -0.07 -18.57 -3.26
N ALA A 181 0.48 -17.54 -3.93
CA ALA A 181 1.42 -16.59 -3.38
C ALA A 181 0.85 -15.84 -2.16
N LEU A 182 -0.39 -15.36 -2.23
CA LEU A 182 -1.03 -14.66 -1.11
C LEU A 182 -1.26 -15.61 0.08
N ARG A 183 -1.68 -16.85 -0.18
CA ARG A 183 -1.88 -17.88 0.84
C ARG A 183 -0.58 -18.23 1.59
N ARG A 184 0.57 -18.24 0.92
CA ARG A 184 1.87 -18.46 1.57
C ARG A 184 2.28 -17.30 2.47
N LEU A 185 1.93 -16.06 2.10
CA LEU A 185 2.22 -14.86 2.90
C LEU A 185 1.30 -14.73 4.12
N GLN A 186 0.08 -15.25 4.02
CA GLN A 186 -0.83 -15.39 5.14
C GLN A 186 -0.61 -16.81 5.69
N ALA A 187 -0.12 -16.95 6.92
CA ALA A 187 -0.07 -18.25 7.59
C ALA A 187 -1.51 -18.74 7.83
N TYR A 188 -2.17 -19.27 6.78
CA TYR A 188 -3.55 -19.70 6.84
C TYR A 188 -3.71 -20.92 7.76
N LYS A 189 -4.54 -20.74 8.77
CA LYS A 189 -4.89 -21.78 9.75
C LYS A 189 -5.96 -22.76 9.27
N SER A 190 -6.49 -22.65 8.03
CA SER A 190 -7.67 -23.45 7.71
C SER A 190 -7.64 -24.17 6.36
N ASN A 191 -7.38 -25.48 6.41
CA ASN A 191 -7.80 -26.44 5.38
C ASN A 191 -9.35 -26.58 5.29
N GLU A 192 -10.10 -25.83 6.11
CA GLU A 192 -11.55 -26.00 6.29
C GLU A 192 -12.37 -24.99 5.50
N ALA A 193 -11.79 -23.85 5.09
CA ALA A 193 -12.53 -22.83 4.33
C ALA A 193 -12.68 -23.22 2.85
N ASN A 194 -13.87 -23.01 2.29
CA ASN A 194 -14.15 -23.27 0.88
C ASN A 194 -14.69 -22.07 0.10
N LEU A 195 -14.93 -20.94 0.77
CA LEU A 195 -15.50 -19.74 0.15
C LEU A 195 -14.88 -18.46 0.73
N SER A 196 -14.45 -17.59 -0.16
CA SER A 196 -13.94 -16.24 0.13
C SER A 196 -14.96 -15.23 -0.39
N ILE A 197 -15.36 -14.24 0.44
CA ILE A 197 -16.41 -13.26 0.11
C ILE A 197 -15.95 -11.88 0.56
N VAL A 198 -16.14 -10.86 -0.30
CA VAL A 198 -15.92 -9.46 0.08
C VAL A 198 -17.21 -8.67 -0.03
N PHE A 199 -17.68 -8.18 1.09
CA PHE A 199 -18.80 -7.26 1.18
C PHE A 199 -18.32 -5.81 1.25
N GLN A 200 -18.92 -4.95 0.43
CA GLN A 200 -18.73 -3.49 0.46
C GLN A 200 -19.97 -2.86 1.09
N LYS A 201 -19.82 -2.12 2.20
CA LYS A 201 -20.94 -1.50 2.95
C LYS A 201 -21.96 -2.51 3.50
N ASN A 202 -22.54 -2.26 4.65
CA ASN A 202 -23.61 -3.07 5.27
C ASN A 202 -23.35 -4.60 5.30
N HIS A 203 -22.08 -5.02 5.33
CA HIS A 203 -21.63 -6.41 5.23
C HIS A 203 -22.33 -7.37 6.19
N SER A 204 -22.66 -6.96 7.41
CA SER A 204 -23.35 -7.81 8.38
C SER A 204 -24.80 -8.13 7.97
N ILE A 205 -25.47 -7.19 7.31
CA ILE A 205 -26.83 -7.39 6.78
C ILE A 205 -26.80 -8.33 5.59
N GLU A 206 -25.87 -8.14 4.66
CA GLU A 206 -25.74 -8.94 3.44
C GLU A 206 -25.38 -10.39 3.75
N LEU A 207 -24.41 -10.64 4.65
CA LEU A 207 -24.06 -11.99 5.09
C LEU A 207 -25.24 -12.67 5.79
N SER A 208 -25.92 -11.95 6.70
CA SER A 208 -27.10 -12.47 7.39
C SER A 208 -28.28 -12.75 6.44
N GLN A 209 -28.39 -11.95 5.35
CA GLN A 209 -29.40 -12.16 4.33
C GLN A 209 -29.08 -13.43 3.52
N MET A 210 -27.81 -13.61 3.09
CA MET A 210 -27.37 -14.82 2.40
C MET A 210 -27.67 -16.09 3.21
N ILE A 211 -27.33 -16.07 4.51
CA ILE A 211 -27.57 -17.18 5.42
C ILE A 211 -29.06 -17.53 5.48
N ARG A 212 -29.96 -16.53 5.60
CA ARG A 212 -31.41 -16.76 5.65
C ARG A 212 -31.97 -17.18 4.31
N ASP A 213 -31.65 -16.51 3.21
CA ASP A 213 -32.20 -16.76 1.88
C ASP A 213 -31.87 -18.16 1.40
N LEU A 214 -30.70 -18.69 1.74
CA LEU A 214 -30.21 -19.98 1.29
C LEU A 214 -30.32 -21.09 2.36
N ASN A 215 -30.82 -20.74 3.55
CA ASN A 215 -30.87 -21.63 4.71
C ASN A 215 -29.52 -22.33 4.95
N LEU A 216 -28.50 -21.53 5.21
CA LEU A 216 -27.13 -22.00 5.35
C LEU A 216 -26.71 -22.16 6.80
N ASP A 217 -25.91 -23.20 7.03
CA ASP A 217 -25.01 -23.25 8.20
C ASP A 217 -23.62 -22.78 7.74
N VAL A 218 -23.20 -21.61 8.23
CA VAL A 218 -21.96 -20.97 7.81
C VAL A 218 -21.00 -20.91 8.99
N ASN A 219 -19.84 -21.51 8.83
CA ASN A 219 -18.73 -21.33 9.78
C ASN A 219 -17.82 -20.23 9.29
N ILE A 220 -17.72 -19.11 10.05
CA ILE A 220 -16.80 -18.02 9.76
C ILE A 220 -15.44 -18.41 10.29
N ILE A 221 -14.49 -18.66 9.38
CA ILE A 221 -13.13 -19.06 9.71
C ILE A 221 -12.26 -17.83 9.99
N ASP A 222 -12.40 -16.77 9.17
CA ASP A 222 -11.68 -15.51 9.34
C ASP A 222 -12.51 -14.32 8.85
N MET A 223 -12.24 -13.14 9.43
CA MET A 223 -12.86 -11.90 9.05
C MET A 223 -11.84 -10.76 9.11
N GLN A 224 -11.64 -10.07 8.01
CA GLN A 224 -10.68 -8.98 7.91
C GLN A 224 -11.31 -7.74 7.26
N HIS A 225 -11.06 -6.57 7.82
CA HIS A 225 -11.42 -5.31 7.17
C HIS A 225 -10.43 -4.98 6.05
N ILE A 226 -10.93 -4.41 4.94
CA ILE A 226 -10.14 -3.90 3.82
C ILE A 226 -10.35 -2.41 3.74
N GLY A 227 -9.24 -1.65 3.66
CA GLY A 227 -9.24 -0.20 3.64
C GLY A 227 -9.35 0.44 5.03
N MET A 228 -8.82 1.66 5.14
CA MET A 228 -8.78 2.40 6.42
C MET A 228 -10.15 2.79 6.94
N ASP A 229 -11.14 2.95 6.05
CA ASP A 229 -12.52 3.30 6.41
C ASP A 229 -13.29 2.13 7.04
N LYS A 230 -12.70 0.92 7.01
CA LYS A 230 -13.27 -0.33 7.55
C LYS A 230 -14.68 -0.67 7.03
N LYS A 231 -15.07 -0.11 5.88
CA LYS A 231 -16.40 -0.34 5.28
C LYS A 231 -16.46 -1.58 4.39
N THR A 232 -15.32 -2.10 3.98
CA THR A 232 -15.20 -3.32 3.20
C THR A 232 -14.69 -4.44 4.11
N VAL A 233 -15.33 -5.60 4.08
CA VAL A 233 -14.97 -6.74 4.91
C VAL A 233 -14.79 -7.98 4.05
N HIS A 234 -13.67 -8.64 4.23
CA HIS A 234 -13.35 -9.93 3.67
C HIS A 234 -13.68 -11.02 4.68
N TYR A 235 -14.52 -11.96 4.29
CA TYR A 235 -14.84 -13.16 5.04
C TYR A 235 -14.25 -14.37 4.36
N THR A 236 -13.61 -15.22 5.13
CA THR A 236 -13.23 -16.57 4.75
C THR A 236 -14.13 -17.53 5.52
N VAL A 237 -14.97 -18.25 4.80
CA VAL A 237 -16.01 -19.07 5.42
C VAL A 237 -15.99 -20.51 4.91
N HIS A 238 -16.55 -21.40 5.71
CA HIS A 238 -16.94 -22.74 5.26
C HIS A 238 -18.46 -22.80 5.12
N VAL A 239 -18.92 -23.26 3.96
CA VAL A 239 -20.30 -23.58 3.70
C VAL A 239 -20.42 -25.07 3.27
N PRO A 240 -21.53 -25.75 3.49
CA PRO A 240 -21.72 -27.13 3.01
C PRO A 240 -21.43 -27.22 1.51
N ASN A 241 -20.61 -28.17 1.09
CA ASN A 241 -20.20 -28.34 -0.31
C ASN A 241 -21.36 -28.40 -1.30
N GLU A 242 -22.47 -29.00 -0.90
CA GLU A 242 -23.74 -29.11 -1.68
C GLU A 242 -24.40 -27.73 -1.90
N LYS A 243 -24.12 -26.75 -1.06
CA LYS A 243 -24.64 -25.38 -1.13
C LYS A 243 -23.69 -24.37 -1.78
N LEU A 244 -22.44 -24.77 -2.03
CA LEU A 244 -21.39 -23.87 -2.51
C LEU A 244 -21.76 -23.22 -3.85
N GLU A 245 -22.31 -23.98 -4.79
CA GLU A 245 -22.77 -23.48 -6.09
C GLU A 245 -23.89 -22.44 -5.93
N THR A 246 -24.89 -22.77 -5.15
CA THR A 246 -26.03 -21.89 -4.87
C THR A 246 -25.56 -20.57 -4.18
N CYS A 247 -24.56 -20.65 -3.29
CA CYS A 247 -23.94 -19.45 -2.68
C CYS A 247 -23.27 -18.58 -3.73
N MET A 248 -22.49 -19.18 -4.64
CA MET A 248 -21.82 -18.44 -5.70
C MET A 248 -22.81 -17.73 -6.63
N GLU A 249 -23.88 -18.42 -7.07
CA GLU A 249 -24.93 -17.81 -7.88
C GLU A 249 -25.65 -16.65 -7.16
N TRP A 250 -25.94 -16.79 -5.86
CA TRP A 250 -26.55 -15.73 -5.05
C TRP A 250 -25.64 -14.51 -4.96
N LEU A 251 -24.33 -14.71 -4.72
CA LEU A 251 -23.33 -13.66 -4.60
C LEU A 251 -23.13 -12.95 -5.95
N GLU A 252 -23.06 -13.69 -7.05
CA GLU A 252 -22.94 -13.15 -8.40
C GLU A 252 -24.15 -12.28 -8.76
N LYS A 253 -25.37 -12.76 -8.50
CA LYS A 253 -26.62 -12.02 -8.72
C LYS A 253 -26.65 -10.69 -7.94
N LYS A 254 -26.05 -10.66 -6.76
CA LYS A 254 -25.93 -9.46 -5.92
C LYS A 254 -24.70 -8.60 -6.27
N LYS A 255 -23.87 -9.01 -7.23
CA LYS A 255 -22.62 -8.38 -7.63
C LYS A 255 -21.63 -8.25 -6.46
N ILE A 256 -21.58 -9.26 -5.60
CA ILE A 256 -20.67 -9.37 -4.46
C ILE A 256 -19.45 -10.16 -4.90
N TYR A 257 -18.25 -9.66 -4.59
CA TYR A 257 -17.01 -10.34 -4.91
C TYR A 257 -16.88 -11.63 -4.09
N ALA A 258 -16.72 -12.76 -4.77
CA ALA A 258 -16.51 -14.05 -4.12
C ALA A 258 -15.67 -14.98 -4.99
N SER A 259 -14.95 -15.91 -4.34
CA SER A 259 -14.23 -16.99 -5.00
C SER A 259 -14.26 -18.28 -4.18
N ARG A 260 -14.18 -19.42 -4.87
CA ARG A 260 -13.98 -20.72 -4.23
C ARG A 260 -12.52 -20.86 -3.78
N LEU A 261 -12.34 -21.34 -2.57
CA LEU A 261 -11.03 -21.71 -2.06
C LEU A 261 -10.78 -23.19 -2.35
N LYS A 262 -9.68 -23.50 -3.03
CA LYS A 262 -9.23 -24.88 -3.23
C LYS A 262 -8.49 -25.35 -1.99
N GLY A 263 -8.85 -26.52 -1.43
CA GLY A 263 -8.09 -27.16 -0.35
C GLY A 263 -6.63 -27.43 -0.77
N MET A 264 -5.72 -27.51 0.21
CA MET A 264 -4.27 -27.72 -0.03
C MET A 264 -3.91 -29.01 -0.76
N GLU A 265 -4.80 -29.98 -0.82
CA GLU A 265 -4.51 -31.29 -1.43
C GLU A 265 -4.39 -31.29 -2.97
N GLN A 266 -4.62 -30.15 -3.65
CA GLN A 266 -4.55 -30.04 -5.13
C GLN A 266 -3.40 -29.16 -5.64
N ILE A 267 -2.41 -28.84 -4.80
CA ILE A 267 -1.31 -27.91 -5.17
C ILE A 267 -0.02 -28.65 -5.54
N ASP A 268 0.06 -29.95 -5.31
CA ASP A 268 1.25 -30.79 -5.59
C ASP A 268 1.09 -31.67 -6.85
N ALA A 269 0.38 -31.20 -7.88
CA ALA A 269 0.31 -31.88 -9.17
C ALA A 269 0.72 -30.95 -10.32
#